data_1ecea44bb547a953b2b5a1cfa3eb00f8
#
_entry.id   1ecea44bb547a953b2b5a1cfa3eb00f8
#
_cell.length_a   1.000
_cell.length_b   1.000
_cell.length_c   1.000
_cell.angle_alpha   90.00
_cell.angle_beta   90.00
_cell.angle_gamma   90.00
#
_symmetry.space_group_name_H-M   'P 1'
#
loop_
_entity.id
_entity.type
_entity.pdbx_description
1 polymer ?
#
loop_
_entity_poly.entity_id
_entity_poly.type
_entity_poly.pdbx_seq_one_letter_code
_entity_poly.pdbx_strand_id
1 'polypeptide(L)' 'MLTELLAFLDELLSYLESVRDVRRDDGTPASRSPQIERLTQKTRALRDAVSAERQKH' A
#
# COMPACT_ATOMS: atom_id res chain seq x y z
N MET A 1 -15.07 10.47 -8.05
CA MET A 1 -14.72 10.33 -6.65
C MET A 1 -13.91 9.09 -6.37
N LEU A 2 -14.36 7.96 -6.81
CA LEU A 2 -13.58 6.73 -6.61
C LEU A 2 -12.24 6.80 -7.31
N THR A 3 -12.19 7.51 -8.42
CA THR A 3 -10.93 7.62 -9.16
C THR A 3 -9.88 8.31 -8.30
N GLU A 4 -10.26 9.36 -7.62
CA GLU A 4 -9.32 10.08 -6.77
C GLU A 4 -8.88 9.22 -5.60
N LEU A 5 -9.81 8.46 -5.05
CA LEU A 5 -9.49 7.57 -3.95
C LEU A 5 -8.52 6.50 -4.39
N LEU A 6 -8.76 5.95 -5.57
CA LEU A 6 -7.86 4.92 -6.10
C LEU A 6 -6.48 5.48 -6.34
N ALA A 7 -6.40 6.69 -6.86
CA ALA A 7 -5.10 7.31 -7.09
C ALA A 7 -4.36 7.52 -5.78
N PHE A 8 -5.08 7.94 -4.75
CA PHE A 8 -4.47 8.13 -3.45
C PHE A 8 -3.95 6.81 -2.90
N LEU A 9 -4.75 5.76 -3.01
CA LEU A 9 -4.34 4.45 -2.50
C LEU A 9 -3.15 3.91 -3.28
N ASP A 10 -3.13 4.15 -4.58
CA ASP A 10 -2.00 3.72 -5.40
C ASP A 10 -0.71 4.40 -4.97
N GLU A 11 -0.79 5.69 -4.75
CA GLU A 11 0.39 6.43 -4.32
C GLU A 11 0.85 5.98 -2.95
N LEU A 12 -0.10 5.74 -2.06
CA LEU A 12 0.25 5.29 -0.73
C LEU A 12 0.92 3.92 -0.77
N LEU A 13 0.39 3.04 -1.58
CA LEU A 13 0.99 1.71 -1.74
C LEU A 13 2.39 1.82 -2.30
N SER A 14 2.56 2.65 -3.30
CA SER A 14 3.88 2.84 -3.91
C SER A 14 4.87 3.34 -2.88
N TYR A 15 4.45 4.29 -2.06
CA TYR A 15 5.32 4.82 -1.01
C TYR A 15 5.69 3.74 0.00
N LEU A 16 4.71 2.96 0.42
CA LEU A 16 4.97 1.93 1.41
C LEU A 16 5.92 0.87 0.87
N GLU A 17 5.73 0.50 -0.37
CA GLU A 17 6.62 -0.50 -0.98
C GLU A 17 8.02 0.06 -1.17
N SER A 18 8.11 1.33 -1.49
CA SER A 18 9.41 1.96 -1.64
C SER A 18 10.16 1.98 -0.32
N VAL A 19 9.47 2.28 0.76
CA VAL A 19 10.09 2.28 2.08
C VAL A 19 10.56 0.87 2.44
N ARG A 20 9.76 -0.12 2.12
CA ARG A 20 10.16 -1.50 2.39
C ARG A 20 11.42 -1.87 1.62
N ASP A 21 11.49 -1.45 0.37
CA ASP A 21 12.65 -1.78 -0.45
C ASP A 21 13.92 -1.13 0.09
N VAL A 22 13.81 0.13 0.49
CA VAL A 22 14.97 0.83 1.02
C VAL A 22 15.48 0.12 2.26
N ARG A 23 14.58 -0.29 3.12
CA ARG A 23 14.98 -0.99 4.34
C ARG A 23 15.63 -2.33 4.04
N ARG A 24 15.12 -2.98 3.03
CA ARG A 24 15.70 -4.25 2.61
C ARG A 24 17.15 -4.06 2.17
N ASP A 25 17.40 -2.96 1.49
CA ASP A 25 18.75 -2.67 1.03
C ASP A 25 19.72 -2.57 2.17
N ASP A 26 19.28 -2.03 3.28
CA ASP A 26 20.12 -1.92 4.46
C ASP A 26 20.46 -3.26 5.04
N GLY A 27 19.68 -4.27 4.74
CA GLY A 27 19.93 -5.56 5.29
C GLY A 27 19.69 -5.64 6.79
N THR A 28 18.96 -4.70 7.32
CA THR A 28 18.69 -4.67 8.76
C THR A 28 17.33 -5.31 9.03
N PRO A 29 17.31 -6.47 9.65
CA PRO A 29 16.03 -7.10 9.95
C PRO A 29 15.17 -6.29 10.89
N ALA A 30 15.79 -5.49 11.72
CA ALA A 30 15.03 -4.66 12.64
C ALA A 30 14.19 -3.62 11.93
N SER A 31 14.53 -3.31 10.69
CA SER A 31 13.77 -2.33 9.93
C SER A 31 12.44 -2.88 9.46
N ARG A 32 12.20 -4.15 9.66
CA ARG A 32 10.93 -4.73 9.26
C ARG A 32 9.88 -4.39 10.29
N SER A 33 9.19 -3.32 10.08
CA SER A 33 8.17 -2.86 11.00
C SER A 33 6.87 -3.60 10.74
N PRO A 34 6.31 -4.26 11.75
CA PRO A 34 5.00 -4.90 11.57
C PRO A 34 3.92 -3.90 11.22
N GLN A 35 4.09 -2.67 11.68
CA GLN A 35 3.12 -1.64 11.36
C GLN A 35 3.10 -1.33 9.87
N ILE A 36 4.26 -1.25 9.27
CA ILE A 36 4.34 -0.96 7.84
C ILE A 36 3.73 -2.10 7.03
N GLU A 37 4.00 -3.32 7.44
CA GLU A 37 3.44 -4.47 6.74
C GLU A 37 1.93 -4.51 6.85
N ARG A 38 1.42 -4.25 8.04
CA ARG A 38 -0.02 -4.23 8.23
C ARG A 38 -0.66 -3.11 7.42
N LEU A 39 -0.02 -1.97 7.42
CA LEU A 39 -0.52 -0.84 6.66
C LEU A 39 -0.55 -1.14 5.17
N THR A 40 0.50 -1.77 4.69
CA THR A 40 0.55 -2.15 3.28
C THR A 40 -0.56 -3.13 2.94
N GLN A 41 -0.78 -4.12 3.79
CA GLN A 41 -1.82 -5.10 3.53
C GLN A 41 -3.20 -4.47 3.56
N LYS A 42 -3.44 -3.60 4.52
CA LYS A 42 -4.74 -2.95 4.64
C LYS A 42 -4.98 -2.03 3.45
N THR A 43 -3.95 -1.30 3.05
CA THR A 43 -4.08 -0.39 1.93
C THR A 43 -4.37 -1.16 0.65
N ARG A 44 -3.70 -2.28 0.47
CA ARG A 44 -3.92 -3.10 -0.72
C ARG A 44 -5.34 -3.67 -0.72
N ALA A 45 -5.79 -4.14 0.43
CA ALA A 45 -7.14 -4.69 0.51
C ALA A 45 -8.18 -3.61 0.23
N LEU A 46 -7.97 -2.44 0.76
CA LEU A 46 -8.89 -1.34 0.50
C LEU A 46 -8.87 -0.93 -0.96
N ARG A 47 -7.70 -0.89 -1.55
CA ARG A 47 -7.60 -0.56 -2.96
C ARG A 47 -8.35 -1.57 -3.81
N ASP A 48 -8.22 -2.84 -3.48
CA ASP A 48 -8.92 -3.88 -4.22
C ASP A 48 -10.43 -3.73 -4.08
N ALA A 49 -10.89 -3.42 -2.87
CA ALA A 49 -12.31 -3.26 -2.64
C ALA A 49 -12.86 -2.07 -3.43
N VAL A 50 -12.13 -0.96 -3.41
CA VAL A 50 -12.58 0.23 -4.14
C VAL A 50 -12.56 -0.04 -5.65
N SER A 51 -11.54 -0.74 -6.11
CA SER A 51 -11.46 -1.06 -7.53
C SER A 51 -12.62 -1.94 -7.96
N ALA A 52 -12.99 -2.90 -7.13
CA ALA A 52 -14.12 -3.76 -7.44
C ALA A 52 -15.41 -2.97 -7.47
N GLU A 53 -15.58 -2.05 -6.54
CA GLU A 53 -16.77 -1.21 -6.54
C GLU A 53 -16.86 -0.37 -7.79
N ARG A 54 -15.72 0.18 -8.21
CA ARG A 54 -15.69 1.00 -9.39
C ARG A 54 -16.06 0.19 -10.63
N GLN A 55 -15.61 -1.05 -10.68
CA GLN A 55 -15.86 -1.88 -11.84
C GLN A 55 -17.32 -2.34 -11.89
N LYS A 56 -18.00 -2.34 -10.76
CA LYS A 56 -19.40 -2.73 -10.72
C LYS A 56 -20.27 -1.76 -11.48
N HIS A 57 -19.85 -0.55 -11.62
CA HIS A 57 -20.60 0.45 -12.36
C HIS A 57 -20.12 0.49 -13.79
#